data_0d5f76fde040881e9031db830eb1738d
#
_entry.id   0d5f76fde040881e9031db830eb1738d
#
_cell.length_a   1.000
_cell.length_b   1.000
_cell.length_c   1.000
_cell.angle_alpha   90.00
_cell.angle_beta   90.00
_cell.angle_gamma   90.00
#
_symmetry.space_group_name_H-M   'P 1'
#
loop_
_entity.id
_entity.type
_entity.pdbx_description
1 polymer ?
#
loop_
_entity_poly.entity_id
_entity_poly.type
_entity_poly.pdbx_seq_one_letter_code
_entity_poly.pdbx_strand_id
1 'polypeptide(L)'
;MTLLADFLKKIGKEHLHLGMDCIRVDESTGQAYFRKARSDDQTEIVVTGDAVIACDGVHSVIRKQLHPTEGKPLYSGVNMWRGVTRGKAFLSEASMVRAGWLTQGKMVIYPIRNNIDGQGTQLINWVAELETPNHLERDWNKQGRIEDFIGSFEDWQFDWLDVPAMIRAADSILEFPMIDQDPLPFWSRGKVTLLGDAAHPMYPRGSNGAGQSILDAQSLAKFLSSESDVERALKLYEDVRLEATGNVVKMNRTNPPDAILREVWERTNDQPFNHIDDVISQAELEAITQRYKNVAGYDKKTVAA
;
A
#
# COMPACT_ATOMS: atom_id res chain seq x y z
N MET A 1 -1.55 -13.09 5.75
CA MET A 1 -1.12 -13.01 7.17
C MET A 1 -0.79 -14.39 7.75
N THR A 2 -1.64 -15.41 7.58
CA THR A 2 -1.41 -16.75 8.16
C THR A 2 -0.09 -17.39 7.70
N LEU A 3 0.25 -17.33 6.40
CA LEU A 3 1.51 -17.86 5.87
C LEU A 3 2.74 -17.23 6.50
N LEU A 4 2.77 -15.90 6.67
CA LEU A 4 3.89 -15.20 7.31
C LEU A 4 3.98 -15.53 8.80
N ALA A 5 2.83 -15.63 9.50
CA ALA A 5 2.79 -16.03 10.90
C ALA A 5 3.27 -17.47 11.11
N ASP A 6 2.92 -18.38 10.21
CA ASP A 6 3.38 -19.78 10.26
C ASP A 6 4.88 -19.90 9.94
N PHE A 7 5.39 -19.05 9.05
CA PHE A 7 6.82 -18.97 8.78
C PHE A 7 7.60 -18.43 9.99
N LEU A 8 7.12 -17.36 10.63
CA LEU A 8 7.71 -16.83 11.87
C LEU A 8 7.76 -17.86 13.00
N LYS A 9 6.74 -18.71 13.11
CA LYS A 9 6.78 -19.85 14.09
C LYS A 9 7.89 -20.86 13.79
N LYS A 10 8.26 -21.03 12.51
CA LYS A 10 9.34 -21.96 12.10
C LYS A 10 10.74 -21.40 12.36
N ILE A 11 10.90 -20.08 12.32
CA ILE A 11 12.21 -19.42 12.58
C ILE A 11 12.57 -19.50 14.06
N GLY A 12 11.58 -19.69 14.95
CA GLY A 12 11.75 -19.70 16.41
C GLY A 12 11.29 -18.39 17.04
N LYS A 13 10.65 -18.52 18.21
CA LYS A 13 10.13 -17.33 18.95
C LYS A 13 11.24 -16.47 19.53
N GLU A 14 12.40 -17.02 19.74
CA GLU A 14 13.61 -16.35 20.27
C GLU A 14 14.14 -15.26 19.33
N HIS A 15 13.77 -15.30 18.05
CA HIS A 15 14.15 -14.30 17.05
C HIS A 15 13.09 -13.19 16.85
N LEU A 16 11.96 -13.26 17.56
CA LEU A 16 10.87 -12.29 17.46
C LEU A 16 10.70 -11.55 18.79
N HIS A 17 11.11 -10.29 18.84
CA HIS A 17 10.98 -9.42 19.98
C HIS A 17 9.86 -8.41 19.76
N LEU A 18 8.73 -8.59 20.48
CA LEU A 18 7.57 -7.69 20.43
C LEU A 18 7.63 -6.63 21.54
N GLY A 19 6.88 -5.55 21.34
CA GLY A 19 6.78 -4.46 22.33
C GLY A 19 8.04 -3.61 22.42
N MET A 20 8.75 -3.45 21.31
CA MET A 20 9.97 -2.68 21.21
C MET A 20 9.85 -1.62 20.13
N ASP A 21 10.17 -0.38 20.47
CA ASP A 21 10.25 0.73 19.52
C ASP A 21 11.71 0.98 19.18
N CYS A 22 12.04 0.88 17.88
CA CYS A 22 13.36 1.31 17.40
C CYS A 22 13.43 2.83 17.42
N ILE A 23 14.48 3.37 18.06
CA ILE A 23 14.63 4.81 18.24
C ILE A 23 15.76 5.43 17.40
N ARG A 24 16.75 4.64 17.02
CA ARG A 24 17.88 5.03 16.17
C ARG A 24 18.73 3.84 15.78
N VAL A 25 19.61 4.03 14.82
CA VAL A 25 20.63 3.06 14.40
C VAL A 25 22.01 3.72 14.33
N ASP A 26 23.07 2.90 14.38
CA ASP A 26 24.43 3.30 14.05
C ASP A 26 24.81 2.62 12.72
N GLU A 27 25.00 3.41 11.69
CA GLU A 27 25.22 2.95 10.32
C GLU A 27 26.59 2.26 10.15
N SER A 28 27.58 2.64 10.98
CA SER A 28 28.94 2.11 10.89
C SER A 28 29.11 0.77 11.61
N THR A 29 28.39 0.59 12.73
CA THR A 29 28.52 -0.59 13.59
C THR A 29 27.46 -1.66 13.32
N GLY A 30 26.32 -1.29 12.71
CA GLY A 30 25.16 -2.18 12.56
C GLY A 30 24.40 -2.36 13.88
N GLN A 31 24.45 -1.36 14.77
CA GLN A 31 23.69 -1.35 16.00
C GLN A 31 22.33 -0.68 15.82
N ALA A 32 21.30 -1.32 16.37
CA ALA A 32 19.96 -0.75 16.49
C ALA A 32 19.62 -0.58 17.97
N TYR A 33 19.02 0.56 18.29
CA TYR A 33 18.69 0.97 19.64
C TYR A 33 17.17 0.99 19.81
N PHE A 34 16.71 0.32 20.86
CA PHE A 34 15.30 0.13 21.14
C PHE A 34 14.93 0.60 22.54
N ARG A 35 13.66 0.93 22.73
CA ARG A 35 13.01 1.08 24.03
C ARG A 35 11.77 0.21 24.09
N LYS A 36 11.35 -0.13 25.32
CA LYS A 36 10.07 -0.82 25.52
C LYS A 36 8.91 0.09 25.11
N ALA A 37 8.10 -0.38 24.18
CA ALA A 37 6.90 0.32 23.75
C ALA A 37 5.91 0.49 24.90
N ARG A 38 5.26 1.65 24.97
CA ARG A 38 4.23 1.95 25.98
C ARG A 38 4.71 1.77 27.42
N SER A 39 5.96 2.13 27.69
CA SER A 39 6.60 2.03 29.02
C SER A 39 7.26 3.35 29.37
N ASP A 40 7.23 3.71 30.65
CA ASP A 40 7.98 4.85 31.20
C ASP A 40 9.47 4.55 31.36
N ASP A 41 9.88 3.29 31.22
CA ASP A 41 11.26 2.84 31.25
C ASP A 41 12.02 3.34 30.02
N GLN A 42 12.91 4.31 30.23
CA GLN A 42 13.72 4.91 29.17
C GLN A 42 15.02 4.14 28.89
N THR A 43 15.21 2.97 29.48
CA THR A 43 16.42 2.13 29.30
C THR A 43 16.52 1.73 27.81
N GLU A 44 17.68 2.02 27.22
CA GLU A 44 17.97 1.61 25.85
C GLU A 44 18.48 0.17 25.83
N ILE A 45 17.92 -0.60 24.89
CA ILE A 45 18.34 -1.95 24.58
C ILE A 45 19.07 -1.89 23.24
N VAL A 46 20.30 -2.38 23.20
CA VAL A 46 21.13 -2.36 21.99
C VAL A 46 21.20 -3.76 21.40
N VAL A 47 20.93 -3.86 20.12
CA VAL A 47 21.09 -5.10 19.33
C VAL A 47 22.10 -4.83 18.23
N THR A 48 23.10 -5.70 18.09
CA THR A 48 24.13 -5.60 17.05
C THR A 48 23.94 -6.73 16.04
N GLY A 49 23.95 -6.37 14.76
CA GLY A 49 23.88 -7.31 13.64
C GLY A 49 24.94 -6.98 12.59
N ASP A 50 25.10 -7.87 11.62
CA ASP A 50 25.92 -7.61 10.43
C ASP A 50 25.29 -6.55 9.54
N ALA A 51 23.95 -6.47 9.55
CA ALA A 51 23.17 -5.43 8.90
C ALA A 51 21.91 -5.07 9.70
N VAL A 52 21.38 -3.85 9.49
CA VAL A 52 20.07 -3.42 9.95
C VAL A 52 19.19 -3.13 8.73
N ILE A 53 18.08 -3.86 8.61
CA ILE A 53 17.08 -3.67 7.57
C ILE A 53 15.86 -2.98 8.19
N ALA A 54 15.67 -1.70 7.88
CA ALA A 54 14.57 -0.92 8.42
C ALA A 54 13.30 -1.16 7.61
N CYS A 55 12.39 -1.94 8.19
CA CYS A 55 11.05 -2.24 7.66
C CYS A 55 9.97 -1.57 8.53
N ASP A 56 10.27 -0.43 9.15
CA ASP A 56 9.48 0.28 10.15
C ASP A 56 8.37 1.18 9.55
N GLY A 57 8.12 0.95 8.24
CA GLY A 57 6.94 1.46 7.55
C GLY A 57 6.98 2.95 7.27
N VAL A 58 5.85 3.47 6.94
CA VAL A 58 5.63 4.84 6.47
C VAL A 58 5.98 5.92 7.51
N HIS A 59 6.07 5.57 8.78
CA HIS A 59 6.51 6.44 9.87
C HIS A 59 7.96 6.19 10.29
N SER A 60 8.74 5.53 9.45
CA SER A 60 10.11 5.10 9.71
C SER A 60 10.94 6.15 10.46
N VAL A 61 11.44 5.77 11.61
CA VAL A 61 12.41 6.55 12.39
C VAL A 61 13.75 6.54 11.67
N ILE A 62 14.10 5.42 11.08
CA ILE A 62 15.38 5.22 10.39
C ILE A 62 15.43 6.05 9.09
N ARG A 63 14.33 6.11 8.33
CA ARG A 63 14.22 7.01 7.18
C ARG A 63 14.50 8.47 7.59
N LYS A 64 13.88 8.94 8.67
CA LYS A 64 14.10 10.29 9.18
C LYS A 64 15.55 10.52 9.62
N GLN A 65 16.20 9.51 10.19
CA GLN A 65 17.61 9.59 10.56
C GLN A 65 18.51 9.71 9.34
N LEU A 66 18.29 8.89 8.30
CA LEU A 66 19.08 8.89 7.06
C LEU A 66 18.81 10.13 6.20
N HIS A 67 17.58 10.66 6.24
CA HIS A 67 17.11 11.79 5.42
C HIS A 67 16.47 12.90 6.28
N PRO A 68 17.23 13.56 7.17
CA PRO A 68 16.67 14.54 8.11
C PRO A 68 16.11 15.80 7.43
N THR A 69 16.50 16.07 6.20
CA THR A 69 16.03 17.21 5.39
C THR A 69 14.90 16.85 4.43
N GLU A 70 14.40 15.62 4.48
CA GLU A 70 13.26 15.21 3.66
C GLU A 70 12.03 16.07 3.99
N GLY A 71 11.31 16.48 2.95
CA GLY A 71 10.10 17.27 3.07
C GLY A 71 8.94 16.51 3.75
N LYS A 72 7.82 17.20 3.92
CA LYS A 72 6.58 16.58 4.39
C LYS A 72 6.02 15.63 3.34
N PRO A 73 5.24 14.60 3.74
CA PRO A 73 4.48 13.78 2.81
C PRO A 73 3.62 14.62 1.86
N LEU A 74 3.50 14.16 0.62
CA LEU A 74 2.72 14.82 -0.42
C LEU A 74 1.29 14.31 -0.39
N TYR A 75 0.34 15.22 -0.22
CA TYR A 75 -1.08 14.92 -0.28
C TYR A 75 -1.59 14.98 -1.71
N SER A 76 -2.34 13.96 -2.12
CA SER A 76 -2.86 13.85 -3.49
C SER A 76 -4.11 14.70 -3.78
N GLY A 77 -4.68 15.36 -2.78
CA GLY A 77 -6.00 15.99 -2.88
C GLY A 77 -7.16 15.00 -2.69
N VAL A 78 -6.88 13.75 -2.33
CA VAL A 78 -7.89 12.68 -2.16
C VAL A 78 -7.90 12.19 -0.72
N ASN A 79 -9.08 12.09 -0.14
CA ASN A 79 -9.29 11.40 1.13
C ASN A 79 -9.94 10.05 0.91
N MET A 80 -9.66 9.11 1.80
CA MET A 80 -10.12 7.73 1.72
C MET A 80 -10.85 7.35 3.00
N TRP A 81 -11.98 6.67 2.84
CA TRP A 81 -12.70 5.99 3.92
C TRP A 81 -12.72 4.51 3.63
N ARG A 82 -12.41 3.73 4.62
CA ARG A 82 -12.32 2.28 4.50
C ARG A 82 -13.15 1.59 5.56
N GLY A 83 -13.94 0.61 5.14
CA GLY A 83 -14.69 -0.25 6.03
C GLY A 83 -14.65 -1.71 5.62
N VAL A 84 -15.12 -2.55 6.52
CA VAL A 84 -15.38 -3.96 6.27
C VAL A 84 -16.82 -4.26 6.66
N THR A 85 -17.57 -4.86 5.74
CA THR A 85 -18.98 -5.17 5.91
C THR A 85 -19.23 -6.66 5.76
N ARG A 86 -20.13 -7.21 6.58
CA ARG A 86 -20.68 -8.55 6.38
C ARG A 86 -21.82 -8.47 5.38
N GLY A 87 -21.70 -9.16 4.26
CA GLY A 87 -22.67 -9.09 3.19
C GLY A 87 -22.80 -10.38 2.39
N LYS A 88 -23.81 -10.42 1.54
CA LYS A 88 -23.96 -11.51 0.57
C LYS A 88 -22.86 -11.45 -0.47
N ALA A 89 -22.48 -12.61 -1.00
CA ALA A 89 -21.59 -12.69 -2.14
C ALA A 89 -22.20 -11.97 -3.35
N PHE A 90 -21.35 -11.30 -4.14
CA PHE A 90 -21.76 -10.57 -5.33
C PHE A 90 -20.93 -11.00 -6.55
N LEU A 91 -21.49 -10.82 -7.74
CA LEU A 91 -20.89 -11.20 -9.03
C LEU A 91 -20.36 -12.66 -9.00
N SER A 92 -19.06 -12.85 -9.22
CA SER A 92 -18.41 -14.17 -9.21
C SER A 92 -18.00 -14.67 -7.81
N GLU A 93 -18.44 -14.02 -6.73
CA GLU A 93 -18.03 -14.30 -5.33
C GLU A 93 -16.53 -14.03 -5.02
N ALA A 94 -15.75 -13.74 -6.05
CA ALA A 94 -14.31 -13.42 -5.94
C ALA A 94 -13.94 -12.14 -6.71
N SER A 95 -14.94 -11.36 -7.14
CA SER A 95 -14.74 -10.17 -7.95
C SER A 95 -14.16 -9.02 -7.13
N MET A 96 -13.17 -8.32 -7.70
CA MET A 96 -12.77 -6.99 -7.28
C MET A 96 -13.43 -5.97 -8.20
N VAL A 97 -14.21 -5.08 -7.64
CA VAL A 97 -14.88 -3.99 -8.36
C VAL A 97 -14.12 -2.70 -8.13
N ARG A 98 -13.94 -1.94 -9.19
CA ARG A 98 -13.54 -0.54 -9.18
C ARG A 98 -14.59 0.24 -9.95
N ALA A 99 -15.17 1.24 -9.33
CA ALA A 99 -16.29 2.00 -9.92
C ALA A 99 -16.14 3.49 -9.64
N GLY A 100 -16.62 4.33 -10.56
CA GLY A 100 -16.60 5.77 -10.47
C GLY A 100 -15.24 6.42 -10.70
N TRP A 101 -15.23 7.74 -10.61
CA TRP A 101 -14.01 8.54 -10.67
C TRP A 101 -14.01 9.60 -9.55
N LEU A 102 -12.86 10.01 -9.11
CA LEU A 102 -12.60 10.79 -7.88
C LEU A 102 -13.47 12.03 -7.70
N THR A 103 -13.83 12.72 -8.80
CA THR A 103 -14.63 13.94 -8.78
C THR A 103 -16.07 13.70 -8.29
N GLN A 104 -16.64 12.55 -8.64
CA GLN A 104 -18.01 12.13 -8.26
C GLN A 104 -18.01 11.09 -7.16
N GLY A 105 -16.85 10.56 -6.84
CA GLY A 105 -16.67 9.45 -5.92
C GLY A 105 -16.14 8.21 -6.63
N LYS A 106 -15.22 7.52 -5.98
CA LYS A 106 -14.65 6.27 -6.47
C LYS A 106 -14.70 5.21 -5.38
N MET A 107 -15.04 3.99 -5.77
CA MET A 107 -15.07 2.84 -4.86
C MET A 107 -14.18 1.72 -5.37
N VAL A 108 -13.52 1.06 -4.42
CA VAL A 108 -12.87 -0.24 -4.62
C VAL A 108 -13.51 -1.22 -3.64
N ILE A 109 -14.09 -2.31 -4.14
CA ILE A 109 -14.88 -3.26 -3.35
C ILE A 109 -14.44 -4.68 -3.68
N TYR A 110 -14.11 -5.49 -2.68
CA TYR A 110 -13.71 -6.89 -2.89
C TYR A 110 -13.90 -7.75 -1.63
N PRO A 111 -14.21 -9.05 -1.77
CA PRO A 111 -14.27 -9.96 -0.63
C PRO A 111 -12.87 -10.24 -0.10
N ILE A 112 -12.72 -10.25 1.23
CA ILE A 112 -11.47 -10.60 1.92
C ILE A 112 -11.58 -11.96 2.63
N ARG A 113 -12.80 -12.44 2.86
CA ARG A 113 -13.05 -13.78 3.41
C ARG A 113 -14.43 -14.26 3.00
N ASN A 114 -14.50 -15.48 2.50
CA ASN A 114 -15.75 -16.10 2.08
C ASN A 114 -16.32 -17.00 3.18
N ASN A 115 -17.64 -17.19 3.16
CA ASN A 115 -18.39 -18.14 3.97
C ASN A 115 -18.01 -18.11 5.45
N ILE A 116 -18.10 -16.92 6.05
CA ILE A 116 -17.70 -16.69 7.46
C ILE A 116 -18.64 -17.32 8.48
N ASP A 117 -19.85 -17.68 8.08
CA ASP A 117 -20.93 -18.22 8.91
C ASP A 117 -21.45 -19.62 8.46
N GLY A 118 -20.87 -20.19 7.40
CA GLY A 118 -21.34 -21.42 6.79
C GLY A 118 -22.60 -21.27 5.91
N GLN A 119 -23.08 -20.03 5.73
CA GLN A 119 -24.28 -19.69 4.94
C GLN A 119 -23.97 -18.85 3.71
N GLY A 120 -22.69 -18.70 3.37
CA GLY A 120 -22.23 -17.94 2.21
C GLY A 120 -21.98 -16.45 2.46
N THR A 121 -22.09 -15.96 3.71
CA THR A 121 -21.76 -14.57 4.04
C THR A 121 -20.28 -14.31 3.86
N GLN A 122 -19.96 -13.15 3.22
CA GLN A 122 -18.59 -12.68 3.02
C GLN A 122 -18.24 -11.53 3.94
N LEU A 123 -16.95 -11.40 4.26
CA LEU A 123 -16.37 -10.12 4.67
C LEU A 123 -15.95 -9.36 3.43
N ILE A 124 -16.54 -8.20 3.23
CA ILE A 124 -16.34 -7.34 2.07
C ILE A 124 -15.56 -6.11 2.52
N ASN A 125 -14.36 -5.95 2.00
CA ASN A 125 -13.59 -4.71 2.17
C ASN A 125 -14.03 -3.71 1.11
N TRP A 126 -14.21 -2.48 1.53
CA TRP A 126 -14.44 -1.38 0.60
C TRP A 126 -13.61 -0.16 0.97
N VAL A 127 -13.25 0.61 -0.04
CA VAL A 127 -12.58 1.91 0.07
C VAL A 127 -13.35 2.90 -0.77
N ALA A 128 -13.84 3.96 -0.13
CA ALA A 128 -14.43 5.13 -0.80
C ALA A 128 -13.35 6.21 -0.91
N GLU A 129 -13.22 6.82 -2.08
CA GLU A 129 -12.23 7.86 -2.37
C GLU A 129 -12.96 9.09 -2.93
N LEU A 130 -12.66 10.26 -2.37
CA LEU A 130 -13.19 11.55 -2.83
C LEU A 130 -12.07 12.58 -2.93
N GLU A 131 -12.17 13.46 -3.91
CA GLU A 131 -11.36 14.68 -3.93
C GLU A 131 -11.79 15.61 -2.79
N THR A 132 -10.82 16.00 -1.97
CA THR A 132 -11.04 16.92 -0.86
C THR A 132 -9.96 18.01 -0.88
N PRO A 133 -10.33 19.30 -0.91
CA PRO A 133 -9.37 20.38 -1.10
C PRO A 133 -8.45 20.61 0.11
N ASN A 134 -8.84 20.14 1.30
CA ASN A 134 -8.13 20.43 2.54
C ASN A 134 -7.23 19.24 2.91
N HIS A 135 -5.99 19.54 3.22
CA HIS A 135 -5.04 18.58 3.78
C HIS A 135 -5.51 18.13 5.17
N LEU A 136 -5.66 16.82 5.33
CA LEU A 136 -5.90 16.20 6.62
C LEU A 136 -4.58 15.69 7.19
N GLU A 137 -4.43 15.80 8.52
CA GLU A 137 -3.27 15.22 9.19
C GLU A 137 -3.29 13.69 9.06
N ARG A 138 -2.10 13.11 8.99
CA ARG A 138 -1.91 11.68 8.82
C ARG A 138 -2.18 10.96 10.13
N ASP A 139 -3.35 10.39 10.26
CA ASP A 139 -3.72 9.48 11.34
C ASP A 139 -4.35 8.21 10.75
N TRP A 140 -3.64 7.09 10.85
CA TRP A 140 -4.10 5.79 10.33
C TRP A 140 -5.20 5.14 11.19
N ASN A 141 -5.50 5.69 12.36
CA ASN A 141 -6.51 5.22 13.28
C ASN A 141 -7.69 6.19 13.42
N LYS A 142 -7.72 7.24 12.59
CA LYS A 142 -8.79 8.23 12.62
C LYS A 142 -10.12 7.55 12.28
N GLN A 143 -11.10 7.68 13.17
CA GLN A 143 -12.46 7.24 12.90
C GLN A 143 -13.08 8.14 11.83
N GLY A 144 -13.52 7.51 10.73
CA GLY A 144 -14.25 8.20 9.67
C GLY A 144 -15.70 8.40 10.07
N ARG A 145 -16.26 9.52 9.70
CA ARG A 145 -17.69 9.82 9.85
C ARG A 145 -18.38 9.55 8.53
N ILE A 146 -19.45 8.77 8.58
CA ILE A 146 -20.19 8.37 7.37
C ILE A 146 -20.78 9.59 6.66
N GLU A 147 -21.18 10.61 7.42
CA GLU A 147 -21.79 11.85 6.91
C GLU A 147 -20.84 12.64 6.03
N ASP A 148 -19.52 12.47 6.20
CA ASP A 148 -18.51 13.23 5.47
C ASP A 148 -18.38 12.77 4.00
N PHE A 149 -18.87 11.58 3.65
CA PHE A 149 -18.67 11.03 2.29
C PHE A 149 -19.87 10.29 1.69
N ILE A 150 -20.83 9.81 2.50
CA ILE A 150 -21.91 8.95 2.00
C ILE A 150 -22.75 9.61 0.91
N GLY A 151 -22.91 10.94 0.96
CA GLY A 151 -23.71 11.69 0.00
C GLY A 151 -23.26 11.48 -1.46
N SER A 152 -21.98 11.24 -1.71
CA SER A 152 -21.46 10.95 -3.06
C SER A 152 -21.81 9.54 -3.56
N PHE A 153 -22.35 8.69 -2.70
CA PHE A 153 -22.64 7.28 -3.00
C PHE A 153 -24.11 6.89 -2.77
N GLU A 154 -24.98 7.83 -2.39
CA GLU A 154 -26.39 7.54 -2.06
C GLU A 154 -27.17 6.91 -3.22
N ASP A 155 -26.86 7.31 -4.45
CA ASP A 155 -27.52 6.82 -5.66
C ASP A 155 -26.83 5.60 -6.30
N TRP A 156 -25.78 5.05 -5.64
CA TRP A 156 -25.01 3.93 -6.17
C TRP A 156 -25.69 2.60 -5.85
N GLN A 157 -26.75 2.32 -6.59
CA GLN A 157 -27.52 1.08 -6.50
C GLN A 157 -27.38 0.28 -7.80
N PHE A 158 -26.83 -0.90 -7.68
CA PHE A 158 -26.67 -1.87 -8.76
C PHE A 158 -27.58 -3.08 -8.49
N ASP A 159 -27.99 -3.81 -9.51
CA ASP A 159 -28.80 -5.03 -9.35
C ASP A 159 -28.14 -6.07 -8.43
N TRP A 160 -26.83 -6.03 -8.32
CA TRP A 160 -26.01 -6.97 -7.56
C TRP A 160 -25.41 -6.40 -6.27
N LEU A 161 -25.49 -5.09 -6.02
CA LEU A 161 -24.95 -4.43 -4.81
C LEU A 161 -25.63 -3.08 -4.56
N ASP A 162 -26.14 -2.92 -3.33
CA ASP A 162 -26.53 -1.64 -2.77
C ASP A 162 -25.34 -1.05 -2.00
N VAL A 163 -24.64 -0.09 -2.61
CA VAL A 163 -23.42 0.51 -2.04
C VAL A 163 -23.69 1.28 -0.76
N PRO A 164 -24.71 2.20 -0.68
CA PRO A 164 -25.00 2.89 0.57
C PRO A 164 -25.39 1.95 1.70
N ALA A 165 -26.17 0.89 1.43
CA ALA A 165 -26.48 -0.10 2.45
C ALA A 165 -25.23 -0.84 2.95
N MET A 166 -24.33 -1.22 2.03
CA MET A 166 -23.04 -1.83 2.38
C MET A 166 -22.19 -0.91 3.27
N ILE A 167 -22.09 0.37 2.93
CA ILE A 167 -21.31 1.35 3.72
C ILE A 167 -21.91 1.48 5.14
N ARG A 168 -23.23 1.63 5.26
CA ARG A 168 -23.92 1.78 6.54
C ARG A 168 -23.85 0.55 7.44
N ALA A 169 -23.65 -0.63 6.85
CA ALA A 169 -23.53 -1.88 7.58
C ALA A 169 -22.11 -2.18 8.06
N ALA A 170 -21.14 -1.29 7.86
CA ALA A 170 -19.79 -1.48 8.35
C ALA A 170 -19.69 -1.34 9.86
N ASP A 171 -19.00 -2.27 10.53
CA ASP A 171 -18.79 -2.24 11.99
C ASP A 171 -17.96 -1.00 12.42
N SER A 172 -17.05 -0.55 11.56
CA SER A 172 -16.21 0.64 11.74
C SER A 172 -15.74 1.19 10.42
N ILE A 173 -15.51 2.50 10.37
CA ILE A 173 -14.98 3.19 9.21
C ILE A 173 -13.72 3.93 9.67
N LEU A 174 -12.63 3.74 8.93
CA LEU A 174 -11.38 4.47 9.13
C LEU A 174 -11.25 5.51 8.03
N GLU A 175 -10.70 6.67 8.38
CA GLU A 175 -10.46 7.78 7.46
C GLU A 175 -8.96 8.08 7.42
N PHE A 176 -8.42 8.24 6.22
CA PHE A 176 -7.03 8.63 6.04
C PHE A 176 -6.79 9.35 4.70
N PRO A 177 -5.92 10.34 4.68
CA PRO A 177 -5.55 11.03 3.46
C PRO A 177 -4.68 10.14 2.57
N MET A 178 -4.86 10.24 1.27
CA MET A 178 -3.98 9.59 0.30
C MET A 178 -2.69 10.41 0.19
N ILE A 179 -1.63 9.91 0.78
CA ILE A 179 -0.33 10.57 0.84
C ILE A 179 0.77 9.61 0.43
N ASP A 180 1.84 10.14 -0.13
CA ASP A 180 3.10 9.45 -0.41
C ASP A 180 4.30 10.34 -0.10
N GLN A 181 5.48 9.91 -0.50
CA GLN A 181 6.71 10.72 -0.42
C GLN A 181 7.50 10.59 -1.73
N ASP A 182 8.31 11.60 -2.01
CA ASP A 182 9.20 11.54 -3.16
C ASP A 182 10.21 10.39 -3.03
N PRO A 183 10.60 9.79 -4.16
CA PRO A 183 11.68 8.82 -4.17
C PRO A 183 12.95 9.40 -3.54
N LEU A 184 13.56 8.63 -2.65
CA LEU A 184 14.79 9.00 -1.98
C LEU A 184 15.99 8.94 -2.92
N PRO A 185 17.06 9.70 -2.66
CA PRO A 185 18.30 9.62 -3.42
C PRO A 185 19.13 8.37 -3.11
N PHE A 186 18.92 7.73 -1.95
CA PHE A 186 19.55 6.48 -1.53
C PHE A 186 18.74 5.81 -0.42
N TRP A 187 18.96 4.51 -0.19
CA TRP A 187 18.35 3.76 0.92
C TRP A 187 19.37 3.23 1.92
N SER A 188 20.60 3.04 1.44
CA SER A 188 21.65 2.35 2.20
C SER A 188 22.78 3.30 2.60
N ARG A 189 23.20 3.19 3.86
CA ARG A 189 24.38 3.86 4.38
C ARG A 189 25.10 2.94 5.35
N GLY A 190 26.37 2.58 5.05
CA GLY A 190 27.09 1.59 5.84
C GLY A 190 26.31 0.28 5.93
N LYS A 191 26.10 -0.18 7.16
CA LYS A 191 25.40 -1.43 7.47
C LYS A 191 23.87 -1.30 7.60
N VAL A 192 23.27 -0.19 7.21
CA VAL A 192 21.84 0.07 7.34
C VAL A 192 21.20 0.27 5.97
N THR A 193 20.03 -0.31 5.74
CA THR A 193 19.19 -0.05 4.55
C THR A 193 17.71 0.05 4.90
N LEU A 194 16.94 0.75 4.06
CA LEU A 194 15.49 0.83 4.11
C LEU A 194 14.86 -0.23 3.21
N LEU A 195 13.66 -0.72 3.57
CA LEU A 195 12.89 -1.68 2.76
C LEU A 195 11.38 -1.40 2.87
N GLY A 196 10.66 -1.59 1.78
CA GLY A 196 9.20 -1.44 1.74
C GLY A 196 8.75 0.01 1.98
N ASP A 197 7.68 0.21 2.75
CA ASP A 197 7.12 1.54 2.99
C ASP A 197 8.08 2.50 3.74
N ALA A 198 9.11 1.98 4.40
CA ALA A 198 10.19 2.81 4.93
C ALA A 198 11.03 3.43 3.80
N ALA A 199 11.23 2.71 2.70
CA ALA A 199 12.00 3.14 1.53
C ALA A 199 11.17 3.93 0.52
N HIS A 200 9.96 3.46 0.21
CA HIS A 200 9.13 3.98 -0.88
C HIS A 200 7.63 3.99 -0.56
N PRO A 201 7.19 4.79 0.43
CA PRO A 201 5.76 4.96 0.68
C PRO A 201 5.08 5.49 -0.57
N MET A 202 3.97 4.87 -0.97
CA MET A 202 3.29 5.16 -2.23
C MET A 202 1.78 5.24 -2.06
N TYR A 203 1.11 5.93 -2.97
CA TYR A 203 -0.35 5.91 -3.03
C TYR A 203 -0.86 4.49 -3.25
N PRO A 204 -1.94 4.07 -2.56
CA PRO A 204 -2.47 2.71 -2.65
C PRO A 204 -3.20 2.41 -3.98
N ARG A 205 -3.18 3.32 -4.94
CA ARG A 205 -3.91 3.23 -6.23
C ARG A 205 -3.60 1.98 -7.03
N GLY A 206 -2.38 1.47 -6.95
CA GLY A 206 -1.99 0.26 -7.67
C GLY A 206 -2.14 -1.04 -6.88
N SER A 207 -2.49 -0.97 -5.58
CA SER A 207 -2.41 -2.09 -4.65
C SER A 207 -1.03 -2.76 -4.61
N ASN A 208 0.04 -1.98 -4.83
CA ASN A 208 1.39 -2.46 -5.13
C ASN A 208 2.35 -2.44 -3.95
N GLY A 209 2.09 -1.67 -2.89
CA GLY A 209 3.06 -1.49 -1.81
C GLY A 209 3.60 -2.81 -1.25
N ALA A 210 2.70 -3.73 -0.89
CA ALA A 210 3.09 -5.05 -0.40
C ALA A 210 3.85 -5.89 -1.45
N GLY A 211 3.45 -5.82 -2.72
CA GLY A 211 4.14 -6.51 -3.82
C GLY A 211 5.56 -5.99 -4.01
N GLN A 212 5.76 -4.67 -4.00
CA GLN A 212 7.09 -4.06 -4.09
C GLN A 212 7.97 -4.44 -2.89
N SER A 213 7.41 -4.46 -1.68
CA SER A 213 8.14 -4.90 -0.47
C SER A 213 8.58 -6.36 -0.55
N ILE A 214 7.79 -7.25 -1.18
CA ILE A 214 8.16 -8.65 -1.42
C ILE A 214 9.32 -8.74 -2.42
N LEU A 215 9.27 -7.97 -3.52
CA LEU A 215 10.35 -7.90 -4.49
C LEU A 215 11.63 -7.32 -3.88
N ASP A 216 11.51 -6.34 -2.98
CA ASP A 216 12.64 -5.82 -2.21
C ASP A 216 13.28 -6.91 -1.36
N ALA A 217 12.47 -7.65 -0.59
CA ALA A 217 12.96 -8.73 0.25
C ALA A 217 13.65 -9.84 -0.56
N GLN A 218 13.09 -10.19 -1.72
CA GLN A 218 13.69 -11.16 -2.65
C GLN A 218 15.04 -10.67 -3.17
N SER A 219 15.11 -9.42 -3.62
CA SER A 219 16.33 -8.81 -4.15
C SER A 219 17.41 -8.70 -3.08
N LEU A 220 17.04 -8.22 -1.88
CA LEU A 220 17.96 -8.13 -0.75
C LEU A 220 18.51 -9.50 -0.34
N ALA A 221 17.65 -10.51 -0.21
CA ALA A 221 18.06 -11.87 0.13
C ALA A 221 19.04 -12.46 -0.89
N LYS A 222 18.82 -12.20 -2.19
CA LYS A 222 19.71 -12.62 -3.26
C LYS A 222 21.13 -12.04 -3.06
N PHE A 223 21.24 -10.74 -2.85
CA PHE A 223 22.55 -10.09 -2.70
C PHE A 223 23.24 -10.45 -1.38
N LEU A 224 22.51 -10.53 -0.28
CA LEU A 224 23.07 -11.00 1.00
C LEU A 224 23.57 -12.45 0.94
N SER A 225 23.02 -13.27 0.04
CA SER A 225 23.48 -14.66 -0.14
C SER A 225 24.67 -14.79 -1.09
N SER A 226 24.89 -13.83 -2.01
CA SER A 226 25.94 -13.89 -3.02
C SER A 226 27.17 -13.05 -2.71
N GLU A 227 27.04 -12.04 -1.86
CA GLU A 227 28.11 -11.13 -1.49
C GLU A 227 28.60 -11.42 -0.08
N SER A 228 29.92 -11.45 0.13
CA SER A 228 30.51 -11.59 1.46
C SER A 228 30.63 -10.25 2.21
N ASP A 229 30.63 -9.14 1.49
CA ASP A 229 30.63 -7.79 2.02
C ASP A 229 29.16 -7.30 2.12
N VAL A 230 28.70 -7.11 3.34
CA VAL A 230 27.34 -6.72 3.65
C VAL A 230 27.01 -5.33 3.08
N GLU A 231 27.90 -4.35 3.23
CA GLU A 231 27.66 -2.99 2.71
C GLU A 231 27.51 -3.00 1.19
N ARG A 232 28.32 -3.81 0.51
CA ARG A 232 28.19 -4.02 -0.92
C ARG A 232 26.86 -4.70 -1.29
N ALA A 233 26.45 -5.71 -0.55
CA ALA A 233 25.17 -6.38 -0.76
C ALA A 233 23.98 -5.42 -0.65
N LEU A 234 23.98 -4.56 0.39
CA LEU A 234 22.96 -3.53 0.59
C LEU A 234 22.94 -2.52 -0.56
N LYS A 235 24.12 -2.13 -1.05
CA LYS A 235 24.22 -1.19 -2.19
C LYS A 235 23.72 -1.80 -3.50
N LEU A 236 24.03 -3.05 -3.80
CA LEU A 236 23.53 -3.76 -4.98
C LEU A 236 22.00 -3.91 -4.94
N TYR A 237 21.44 -4.19 -3.76
CA TYR A 237 20.00 -4.19 -3.55
C TYR A 237 19.38 -2.82 -3.90
N GLU A 238 19.93 -1.75 -3.35
CA GLU A 238 19.49 -0.38 -3.62
C GLU A 238 19.55 -0.06 -5.11
N ASP A 239 20.68 -0.34 -5.77
CA ASP A 239 20.90 -0.02 -7.18
C ASP A 239 19.86 -0.67 -8.11
N VAL A 240 19.37 -1.86 -7.76
CA VAL A 240 18.33 -2.56 -8.52
C VAL A 240 16.93 -2.02 -8.21
N ARG A 241 16.66 -1.68 -6.93
CA ARG A 241 15.29 -1.44 -6.50
C ARG A 241 14.89 0.04 -6.44
N LEU A 242 15.82 0.93 -6.16
CA LEU A 242 15.54 2.36 -5.92
C LEU A 242 14.86 3.04 -7.11
N GLU A 243 15.42 2.89 -8.29
CA GLU A 243 14.84 3.48 -9.50
C GLU A 243 13.53 2.77 -9.90
N ALA A 244 13.49 1.45 -9.81
CA ALA A 244 12.31 0.66 -10.15
C ALA A 244 11.09 1.07 -9.30
N THR A 245 11.24 1.14 -7.97
CA THR A 245 10.16 1.56 -7.08
C THR A 245 9.85 3.05 -7.19
N GLY A 246 10.86 3.89 -7.42
CA GLY A 246 10.67 5.32 -7.68
C GLY A 246 9.77 5.57 -8.90
N ASN A 247 9.91 4.76 -9.94
CA ASN A 247 9.05 4.80 -11.12
C ASN A 247 7.62 4.36 -10.80
N VAL A 248 7.43 3.36 -9.92
CA VAL A 248 6.10 2.97 -9.44
C VAL A 248 5.42 4.10 -8.65
N VAL A 249 6.16 4.75 -7.73
CA VAL A 249 5.64 5.92 -6.99
C VAL A 249 5.14 7.00 -7.95
N LYS A 250 5.95 7.39 -8.94
CA LYS A 250 5.58 8.40 -9.94
C LYS A 250 4.39 7.95 -10.81
N MET A 251 4.34 6.67 -11.19
CA MET A 251 3.24 6.10 -11.97
C MET A 251 1.93 6.12 -11.19
N ASN A 252 1.95 5.81 -9.90
CA ASN A 252 0.77 5.87 -9.04
C ASN A 252 0.20 7.30 -8.92
N ARG A 253 1.02 8.32 -9.08
CA ARG A 253 0.57 9.73 -9.09
C ARG A 253 -0.09 10.13 -10.40
N THR A 254 0.40 9.64 -11.52
CA THR A 254 0.02 10.11 -12.87
C THR A 254 -0.92 9.16 -13.61
N ASN A 255 -0.53 7.89 -13.74
CA ASN A 255 -1.25 6.88 -14.53
C ASN A 255 -1.37 5.55 -13.76
N PRO A 256 -2.12 5.53 -12.65
CA PRO A 256 -2.38 4.31 -11.89
C PRO A 256 -3.21 3.31 -12.71
N PRO A 257 -3.36 2.04 -12.28
CA PRO A 257 -4.18 1.05 -12.98
C PRO A 257 -5.64 1.45 -13.14
N ASP A 258 -6.14 2.31 -12.28
CA ASP A 258 -7.50 2.87 -12.34
C ASP A 258 -7.63 4.07 -13.29
N ALA A 259 -6.57 4.44 -14.01
CA ALA A 259 -6.63 5.42 -15.09
C ALA A 259 -7.66 5.04 -16.18
N ILE A 260 -7.99 3.75 -16.33
CA ILE A 260 -9.09 3.28 -17.18
C ILE A 260 -10.41 3.99 -16.82
N LEU A 261 -10.71 4.12 -15.53
CA LEU A 261 -11.94 4.78 -15.07
C LEU A 261 -11.96 6.26 -15.46
N ARG A 262 -10.79 6.93 -15.33
CA ARG A 262 -10.62 8.30 -15.77
C ARG A 262 -10.86 8.44 -17.28
N GLU A 263 -10.25 7.59 -18.10
CA GLU A 263 -10.41 7.61 -19.55
C GLU A 263 -11.90 7.48 -19.97
N VAL A 264 -12.62 6.55 -19.35
CA VAL A 264 -14.04 6.38 -19.61
C VAL A 264 -14.82 7.62 -19.18
N TRP A 265 -14.58 8.12 -17.99
CA TRP A 265 -15.25 9.31 -17.46
C TRP A 265 -15.01 10.55 -18.33
N GLU A 266 -13.76 10.81 -18.75
CA GLU A 266 -13.41 11.95 -19.62
C GLU A 266 -14.04 11.82 -21.01
N ARG A 267 -14.01 10.63 -21.64
CA ARG A 267 -14.55 10.39 -22.98
C ARG A 267 -16.06 10.47 -23.03
N THR A 268 -16.74 10.05 -21.98
CA THR A 268 -18.21 10.11 -21.90
C THR A 268 -18.71 11.45 -21.35
N ASN A 269 -17.83 12.28 -20.81
CA ASN A 269 -18.21 13.46 -20.04
C ASN A 269 -19.24 13.11 -18.94
N ASP A 270 -19.02 11.97 -18.27
CA ASP A 270 -19.89 11.39 -17.22
C ASP A 270 -21.32 11.07 -17.69
N GLN A 271 -21.51 10.87 -18.99
CA GLN A 271 -22.83 10.52 -19.57
C GLN A 271 -22.97 9.01 -19.74
N PRO A 272 -24.19 8.47 -19.57
CA PRO A 272 -24.48 7.06 -19.85
C PRO A 272 -24.12 6.65 -21.28
N PHE A 273 -23.65 5.43 -21.44
CA PHE A 273 -23.36 4.81 -22.73
C PHE A 273 -23.90 3.37 -22.78
N ASN A 274 -24.13 2.83 -23.98
CA ASN A 274 -24.72 1.51 -24.15
C ASN A 274 -23.68 0.39 -24.02
N HIS A 275 -22.53 0.54 -24.67
CA HIS A 275 -21.48 -0.47 -24.67
C HIS A 275 -20.11 0.17 -24.52
N ILE A 276 -19.20 -0.50 -23.79
CA ILE A 276 -17.86 0.04 -23.52
C ILE A 276 -17.06 0.27 -24.80
N ASP A 277 -17.25 -0.57 -25.83
CA ASP A 277 -16.56 -0.44 -27.13
C ASP A 277 -16.96 0.83 -27.91
N ASP A 278 -18.08 1.46 -27.55
CA ASP A 278 -18.48 2.76 -28.10
C ASP A 278 -17.63 3.91 -27.53
N VAL A 279 -16.96 3.68 -26.41
CA VAL A 279 -16.18 4.68 -25.66
C VAL A 279 -14.69 4.44 -25.79
N ILE A 280 -14.25 3.20 -25.58
CA ILE A 280 -12.85 2.80 -25.55
C ILE A 280 -12.72 1.36 -26.04
N SER A 281 -11.79 1.14 -26.97
CA SER A 281 -11.57 -0.20 -27.52
C SER A 281 -10.88 -1.14 -26.52
N GLN A 282 -11.11 -2.44 -26.66
CA GLN A 282 -10.43 -3.47 -25.87
C GLN A 282 -8.90 -3.36 -25.96
N ALA A 283 -8.36 -3.03 -27.13
CA ALA A 283 -6.91 -2.86 -27.32
C ALA A 283 -6.35 -1.68 -26.51
N GLU A 284 -7.09 -0.56 -26.39
CA GLU A 284 -6.69 0.57 -25.55
C GLU A 284 -6.72 0.22 -24.05
N LEU A 285 -7.77 -0.49 -23.60
CA LEU A 285 -7.89 -0.98 -22.23
C LEU A 285 -6.71 -1.89 -21.84
N GLU A 286 -6.34 -2.81 -22.74
CA GLU A 286 -5.20 -3.69 -22.58
C GLU A 286 -3.87 -2.92 -22.54
N ALA A 287 -3.71 -1.91 -23.41
CA ALA A 287 -2.51 -1.09 -23.46
C ALA A 287 -2.29 -0.28 -22.17
N ILE A 288 -3.37 0.30 -21.61
CA ILE A 288 -3.31 1.00 -20.31
C ILE A 288 -2.87 0.05 -19.19
N THR A 289 -3.49 -1.13 -19.13
CA THR A 289 -3.18 -2.16 -18.15
C THR A 289 -1.74 -2.66 -18.27
N GLN A 290 -1.28 -2.94 -19.50
CA GLN A 290 0.05 -3.47 -19.76
C GLN A 290 1.15 -2.46 -19.42
N ARG A 291 0.93 -1.18 -19.71
CA ARG A 291 1.87 -0.10 -19.36
C ARG A 291 2.17 -0.10 -17.85
N TYR A 292 1.13 -0.21 -17.04
CA TYR A 292 1.31 -0.26 -15.59
C TYR A 292 2.02 -1.53 -15.12
N LYS A 293 1.65 -2.70 -15.65
CA LYS A 293 2.28 -3.98 -15.31
C LYS A 293 3.79 -3.97 -15.60
N ASN A 294 4.20 -3.37 -16.71
CA ASN A 294 5.61 -3.27 -17.08
C ASN A 294 6.40 -2.44 -16.07
N VAL A 295 5.86 -1.29 -15.62
CA VAL A 295 6.52 -0.44 -14.63
C VAL A 295 6.54 -1.09 -13.25
N ALA A 296 5.46 -1.77 -12.87
CA ALA A 296 5.34 -2.42 -11.56
C ALA A 296 6.16 -3.72 -11.44
N GLY A 297 6.76 -4.22 -12.54
CA GLY A 297 7.54 -5.45 -12.53
C GLY A 297 6.70 -6.73 -12.38
N TYR A 298 5.42 -6.69 -12.78
CA TYR A 298 4.51 -7.84 -12.69
C TYR A 298 4.33 -8.57 -14.01
N ASP A 299 5.19 -8.35 -14.99
CA ASP A 299 5.18 -9.19 -16.18
C ASP A 299 5.76 -10.58 -15.87
N LYS A 300 5.26 -11.59 -16.60
CA LYS A 300 5.65 -12.99 -16.37
C LYS A 300 7.14 -13.26 -16.54
N LYS A 301 7.88 -12.39 -17.26
CA LYS A 301 9.32 -12.54 -17.48
C LYS A 301 10.10 -12.06 -16.27
N THR A 302 9.68 -10.93 -15.67
CA THR A 302 10.34 -10.35 -14.49
C THR A 302 10.12 -11.20 -13.24
N VAL A 303 8.94 -11.82 -13.09
CA VAL A 303 8.61 -12.67 -11.92
C VAL A 303 9.29 -14.05 -12.00
N ALA A 304 9.68 -14.49 -13.19
CA ALA A 304 10.32 -15.81 -13.41
C ALA A 304 11.88 -15.73 -13.40
N ALA A 305 12.46 -14.55 -13.31
CA ALA A 305 13.90 -14.29 -13.24
C ALA A 305 14.38 -14.07 -11.80
#